data_fffbd8d9c5913059bc91c47ebb0dc934
#
_entry.id   fffbd8d9c5913059bc91c47ebb0dc934
#
_cell.length_a   1.000
_cell.length_b   1.000
_cell.length_c   1.000
_cell.angle_alpha   90.00
_cell.angle_beta   90.00
_cell.angle_gamma   90.00
#
_symmetry.space_group_name_H-M   'P 1'
#
loop_
_entity.id
_entity.type
_entity.pdbx_description
1 polymer ?
#
loop_
_entity_poly.entity_id
_entity_poly.type
_entity_poly.pdbx_seq_one_letter_code
_entity_poly.pdbx_strand_id
1 'polypeptide(L)'
;MLVFGLSSLTFAEMMHKEKTLYQRLGGYDAISAVVKDLAVRLVTDKQLGIYFKGLSNDSKNKLIAHLTDFVCSATGGPCIYTGRDMKTVHEGLGISDSDWNRFVELTKETLNKFRVPPKEQQEFLQAVAPLKSVIVEKK
;
A
#
# COMPACT_ATOMS: atom_id res chain seq x y z
N MET A 1 -25.57 -30.65 -35.49
CA MET A 1 -24.78 -29.63 -35.52
C MET A 1 -24.47 -29.04 -34.24
N LEU A 2 -23.30 -28.82 -34.00
CA LEU A 2 -22.90 -28.43 -32.86
C LEU A 2 -22.69 -27.11 -32.61
N VAL A 3 -23.05 -26.72 -31.66
CA VAL A 3 -22.91 -25.48 -31.39
C VAL A 3 -22.17 -25.22 -30.22
N PHE A 4 -21.38 -24.91 -30.32
CA PHE A 4 -20.84 -24.42 -29.42
C PHE A 4 -20.54 -23.58 -28.94
N GLY A 5 -20.68 -23.25 -28.46
CA GLY A 5 -20.56 -23.10 -27.23
C GLY A 5 -19.48 -22.19 -26.80
N LEU A 6 -19.58 -20.95 -26.92
CA LEU A 6 -18.98 -20.05 -26.09
C LEU A 6 -19.33 -20.44 -24.68
N SER A 7 -18.41 -21.04 -23.95
CA SER A 7 -18.67 -21.28 -22.57
C SER A 7 -18.67 -19.91 -21.89
N SER A 8 -19.86 -19.40 -21.67
CA SER A 8 -20.00 -18.22 -20.86
C SER A 8 -19.57 -18.58 -19.44
N LEU A 9 -18.58 -17.87 -18.93
CA LEU A 9 -18.20 -18.02 -17.55
C LEU A 9 -19.40 -17.65 -16.69
N THR A 10 -19.64 -18.42 -15.66
CA THR A 10 -20.67 -18.07 -14.68
C THR A 10 -20.27 -16.80 -13.95
N PHE A 11 -21.22 -16.09 -13.40
CA PHE A 11 -20.94 -14.90 -12.59
C PHE A 11 -19.96 -15.21 -11.46
N ALA A 12 -20.11 -16.37 -10.80
CA ALA A 12 -19.21 -16.81 -9.74
C ALA A 12 -17.77 -17.01 -10.24
N GLU A 13 -17.60 -17.59 -11.44
CA GLU A 13 -16.29 -17.78 -12.03
C GLU A 13 -15.64 -16.45 -12.42
N MET A 14 -16.42 -15.51 -12.95
CA MET A 14 -15.95 -14.18 -13.27
C MET A 14 -15.50 -13.44 -12.01
N MET A 15 -16.29 -13.51 -10.95
CA MET A 15 -15.94 -12.89 -9.67
C MET A 15 -14.67 -13.50 -9.08
N HIS A 16 -14.53 -14.83 -9.20
CA HIS A 16 -13.33 -15.51 -8.71
C HIS A 16 -12.08 -15.12 -9.51
N LYS A 17 -12.21 -15.01 -10.84
CA LYS A 17 -11.08 -14.62 -11.68
C LYS A 17 -10.67 -13.18 -11.50
N GLU A 18 -11.60 -12.33 -11.09
CA GLU A 18 -11.39 -10.93 -10.97
C GLU A 18 -11.10 -10.45 -9.55
N LYS A 19 -10.60 -11.35 -8.69
CA LYS A 19 -10.22 -10.94 -7.34
C LYS A 19 -9.17 -9.83 -7.41
N THR A 20 -9.49 -8.74 -6.75
CA THR A 20 -8.58 -7.60 -6.64
C THR A 20 -7.39 -7.97 -5.76
N LEU A 21 -6.32 -7.22 -5.87
CA LEU A 21 -5.19 -7.36 -4.96
C LEU A 21 -5.65 -7.22 -3.49
N TYR A 22 -6.55 -6.28 -3.23
CA TYR A 22 -7.17 -6.10 -1.91
C TYR A 22 -7.74 -7.41 -1.37
N GLN A 23 -8.54 -8.11 -2.17
CA GLN A 23 -9.15 -9.37 -1.78
C GLN A 23 -8.11 -10.48 -1.57
N ARG A 24 -7.12 -10.54 -2.46
CA ARG A 24 -6.06 -11.54 -2.38
C ARG A 24 -5.13 -11.32 -1.18
N LEU A 25 -5.00 -10.07 -0.72
CA LEU A 25 -4.25 -9.76 0.48
C LEU A 25 -5.00 -10.07 1.77
N GLY A 26 -6.30 -10.33 1.68
CA GLY A 26 -7.11 -10.69 2.84
C GLY A 26 -8.07 -9.62 3.33
N GLY A 27 -8.22 -8.53 2.57
CA GLY A 27 -9.18 -7.48 2.90
C GLY A 27 -8.69 -6.45 3.91
N TYR A 28 -9.61 -5.66 4.43
CA TYR A 28 -9.30 -4.49 5.24
C TYR A 28 -8.47 -4.81 6.49
N ASP A 29 -8.84 -5.85 7.23
CA ASP A 29 -8.15 -6.17 8.48
C ASP A 29 -6.70 -6.59 8.22
N ALA A 30 -6.46 -7.36 7.16
CA ALA A 30 -5.12 -7.76 6.77
C ALA A 30 -4.29 -6.54 6.35
N ILE A 31 -4.87 -5.65 5.56
CA ILE A 31 -4.20 -4.42 5.14
C ILE A 31 -3.91 -3.51 6.33
N SER A 32 -4.85 -3.39 7.27
CA SER A 32 -4.65 -2.62 8.49
C SER A 32 -3.46 -3.15 9.30
N ALA A 33 -3.35 -4.47 9.42
CA ALA A 33 -2.23 -5.09 10.14
C ALA A 33 -0.89 -4.80 9.45
N VAL A 34 -0.84 -4.91 8.13
CA VAL A 34 0.35 -4.60 7.32
C VAL A 34 0.73 -3.12 7.49
N VAL A 35 -0.22 -2.22 7.40
CA VAL A 35 0.03 -0.78 7.53
C VAL A 35 0.53 -0.41 8.93
N LYS A 36 -0.04 -1.02 9.96
CA LYS A 36 0.42 -0.77 11.34
C LYS A 36 1.86 -1.22 11.54
N ASP A 37 2.22 -2.40 11.05
CA ASP A 37 3.58 -2.90 11.14
C ASP A 37 4.54 -1.99 10.37
N LEU A 38 4.18 -1.61 9.15
CA LEU A 38 4.99 -0.71 8.34
C LEU A 38 5.18 0.65 9.04
N ALA A 39 4.11 1.20 9.61
CA ALA A 39 4.17 2.48 10.31
C ALA A 39 5.17 2.43 11.49
N VAL A 40 5.17 1.37 12.28
CA VAL A 40 6.15 1.20 13.36
C VAL A 40 7.57 1.16 12.81
N ARG A 41 7.79 0.42 11.71
CA ARG A 41 9.11 0.35 11.06
C ARG A 41 9.58 1.72 10.58
N LEU A 42 8.69 2.49 9.97
CA LEU A 42 9.02 3.82 9.45
C LEU A 42 9.40 4.78 10.59
N VAL A 43 8.59 4.82 11.62
CA VAL A 43 8.80 5.73 12.75
C VAL A 43 10.06 5.42 13.55
N THR A 44 10.41 4.15 13.65
CA THR A 44 11.57 3.70 14.42
C THR A 44 12.83 3.53 13.57
N ASP A 45 12.74 3.68 12.26
CA ASP A 45 13.89 3.55 11.38
C ASP A 45 14.88 4.68 11.57
N LYS A 46 16.17 4.35 11.53
CA LYS A 46 17.23 5.35 11.75
C LYS A 46 17.25 6.43 10.67
N GLN A 47 16.91 6.06 9.44
CA GLN A 47 16.93 6.98 8.31
C GLN A 47 15.61 7.73 8.17
N LEU A 48 14.48 7.02 8.23
CA LEU A 48 13.17 7.60 7.94
C LEU A 48 12.47 8.18 9.17
N GLY A 49 12.85 7.76 10.36
CA GLY A 49 12.20 8.23 11.60
C GLY A 49 12.22 9.74 11.78
N ILE A 50 13.19 10.42 11.18
CA ILE A 50 13.31 11.88 11.27
C ILE A 50 12.07 12.61 10.75
N TYR A 51 11.39 12.03 9.75
CA TYR A 51 10.19 12.64 9.17
C TYR A 51 8.96 12.55 10.07
N PHE A 52 9.05 11.75 11.13
CA PHE A 52 7.92 11.50 12.05
C PHE A 52 8.16 12.08 13.44
N LYS A 53 9.28 12.78 13.64
CA LYS A 53 9.58 13.43 14.91
C LYS A 53 8.56 14.53 15.18
N GLY A 54 8.12 14.60 16.42
CA GLY A 54 7.17 15.62 16.82
C GLY A 54 5.71 15.27 16.58
N LEU A 55 5.41 14.14 15.94
CA LEU A 55 4.04 13.70 15.81
C LEU A 55 3.51 13.17 17.15
N SER A 56 2.37 13.66 17.57
CA SER A 56 1.66 13.11 18.73
C SER A 56 1.15 11.70 18.42
N ASN A 57 0.77 10.97 19.44
CA ASN A 57 0.14 9.66 19.25
C ASN A 57 -1.15 9.77 18.43
N ASP A 58 -1.92 10.83 18.65
CA ASP A 58 -3.14 11.09 17.90
C ASP A 58 -2.83 11.29 16.39
N SER A 59 -1.81 12.09 16.08
CA SER A 59 -1.38 12.31 14.70
C SER A 59 -0.87 11.01 14.05
N LYS A 60 -0.14 10.18 14.80
CA LYS A 60 0.31 8.88 14.30
C LYS A 60 -0.87 7.95 14.02
N ASN A 61 -1.89 7.94 14.88
CA ASN A 61 -3.08 7.13 14.66
C ASN A 61 -3.85 7.59 13.42
N LYS A 62 -3.95 8.90 13.20
CA LYS A 62 -4.57 9.45 12.00
C LYS A 62 -3.78 9.06 10.74
N LEU A 63 -2.46 9.12 10.81
CA LEU A 63 -1.59 8.71 9.73
C LEU A 63 -1.84 7.23 9.37
N ILE A 64 -1.89 6.36 10.36
CA ILE A 64 -2.16 4.93 10.13
C ILE A 64 -3.53 4.72 9.49
N ALA A 65 -4.55 5.43 9.97
CA ALA A 65 -5.90 5.33 9.41
C ALA A 65 -5.92 5.77 7.94
N HIS A 66 -5.29 6.92 7.63
CA HIS A 66 -5.22 7.41 6.26
C HIS A 66 -4.41 6.48 5.34
N LEU A 67 -3.29 5.95 5.81
CA LEU A 67 -2.49 5.00 5.04
C LEU A 67 -3.25 3.70 4.79
N THR A 68 -4.00 3.23 5.77
CA THR A 68 -4.83 2.03 5.59
C THR A 68 -5.86 2.24 4.49
N ASP A 69 -6.56 3.38 4.51
CA ASP A 69 -7.54 3.70 3.48
C ASP A 69 -6.89 3.90 2.12
N PHE A 70 -5.71 4.51 2.09
CA PHE A 70 -4.95 4.69 0.85
C PHE A 70 -4.57 3.35 0.23
N VAL A 71 -3.97 2.45 1.02
CA VAL A 71 -3.57 1.12 0.54
C VAL A 71 -4.79 0.30 0.15
N CYS A 72 -5.86 0.36 0.92
CA CYS A 72 -7.12 -0.30 0.59
C CYS A 72 -7.62 0.15 -0.79
N SER A 73 -7.67 1.45 -1.02
CA SER A 73 -8.10 2.01 -2.31
C SER A 73 -7.14 1.64 -3.44
N ALA A 74 -5.83 1.78 -3.21
CA ALA A 74 -4.81 1.51 -4.23
C ALA A 74 -4.75 0.03 -4.66
N THR A 75 -5.21 -0.87 -3.81
CA THR A 75 -5.24 -2.31 -4.10
C THR A 75 -6.59 -2.81 -4.61
N GLY A 76 -7.51 -1.90 -4.85
CA GLY A 76 -8.83 -2.22 -5.42
C GLY A 76 -9.91 -2.50 -4.39
N GLY A 77 -9.71 -2.09 -3.14
CA GLY A 77 -10.72 -2.21 -2.09
C GLY A 77 -11.75 -1.08 -2.12
N PRO A 78 -12.77 -1.18 -1.27
CA PRO A 78 -13.89 -0.24 -1.27
C PRO A 78 -13.63 1.06 -0.51
N CYS A 79 -12.46 1.24 0.06
CA CYS A 79 -12.15 2.42 0.87
C CYS A 79 -12.02 3.68 0.04
N ILE A 80 -12.32 4.81 0.65
CA ILE A 80 -12.12 6.12 0.06
C ILE A 80 -11.02 6.81 0.86
N TYR A 81 -9.94 7.20 0.19
CA TYR A 81 -8.89 7.97 0.83
C TYR A 81 -9.36 9.43 0.99
N THR A 82 -9.45 9.89 2.22
CA THR A 82 -9.92 11.25 2.52
C THR A 82 -8.80 12.17 3.00
N GLY A 83 -7.55 11.68 3.02
CA GLY A 83 -6.41 12.51 3.37
C GLY A 83 -5.99 13.46 2.25
N ARG A 84 -4.96 14.25 2.50
CA ARG A 84 -4.39 15.14 1.48
C ARG A 84 -3.65 14.31 0.43
N ASP A 85 -3.50 14.86 -0.78
CA ASP A 85 -2.78 14.15 -1.84
C ASP A 85 -1.31 13.94 -1.44
N MET A 86 -0.68 12.93 -2.03
CA MET A 86 0.67 12.51 -1.64
C MET A 86 1.72 13.60 -1.91
N LYS A 87 1.54 14.40 -2.96
CA LYS A 87 2.45 15.50 -3.24
C LYS A 87 2.40 16.53 -2.11
N THR A 88 1.20 16.96 -1.73
CA THR A 88 1.01 17.96 -0.69
C THR A 88 1.53 17.48 0.67
N VAL A 89 1.27 16.23 1.01
CA VAL A 89 1.70 15.65 2.29
C VAL A 89 3.22 15.60 2.41
N HIS A 90 3.93 15.35 1.31
CA HIS A 90 5.38 15.15 1.32
C HIS A 90 6.18 16.39 0.87
N GLU A 91 5.49 17.38 0.34
CA GLU A 91 6.15 18.59 -0.15
C GLU A 91 6.94 19.28 0.94
N GLY A 92 8.18 19.62 0.64
CA GLY A 92 9.06 20.32 1.57
C GLY A 92 9.82 19.42 2.53
N LEU A 93 9.53 18.11 2.56
CA LEU A 93 10.25 17.19 3.44
C LEU A 93 11.65 16.84 2.93
N GLY A 94 11.91 17.08 1.65
CA GLY A 94 13.22 16.78 1.06
C GLY A 94 13.51 15.29 0.93
N ILE A 95 12.49 14.49 0.71
CA ILE A 95 12.65 13.04 0.57
C ILE A 95 13.51 12.73 -0.64
N SER A 96 14.53 11.90 -0.43
CA SER A 96 15.50 11.52 -1.45
C SER A 96 15.19 10.17 -2.09
N ASP A 97 15.89 9.86 -3.19
CA ASP A 97 15.86 8.52 -3.78
C ASP A 97 16.28 7.46 -2.76
N SER A 98 17.28 7.76 -1.93
CA SER A 98 17.75 6.86 -0.87
C SER A 98 16.64 6.59 0.15
N ASP A 99 15.88 7.62 0.52
CA ASP A 99 14.76 7.47 1.44
C ASP A 99 13.65 6.60 0.82
N TRP A 100 13.38 6.81 -0.46
CA TRP A 100 12.41 5.97 -1.17
C TRP A 100 12.84 4.51 -1.18
N ASN A 101 14.11 4.26 -1.49
CA ASN A 101 14.64 2.89 -1.50
C ASN A 101 14.53 2.25 -0.11
N ARG A 102 14.79 3.01 0.94
CA ARG A 102 14.64 2.53 2.32
C ARG A 102 13.18 2.18 2.63
N PHE A 103 12.26 3.04 2.22
CA PHE A 103 10.83 2.76 2.35
C PHE A 103 10.43 1.45 1.66
N VAL A 104 10.94 1.21 0.45
CA VAL A 104 10.67 -0.04 -0.28
C VAL A 104 11.22 -1.26 0.48
N GLU A 105 12.43 -1.15 1.04
CA GLU A 105 13.01 -2.22 1.84
C GLU A 105 12.15 -2.56 3.05
N LEU A 106 11.73 -1.55 3.80
CA LEU A 106 10.88 -1.73 4.97
C LEU A 106 9.51 -2.32 4.60
N THR A 107 8.97 -1.89 3.47
CA THR A 107 7.72 -2.44 2.95
C THR A 107 7.87 -3.93 2.65
N LYS A 108 8.96 -4.32 2.01
CA LYS A 108 9.24 -5.73 1.73
C LYS A 108 9.37 -6.55 3.02
N GLU A 109 10.04 -6.00 4.04
CA GLU A 109 10.16 -6.67 5.33
C GLU A 109 8.79 -6.92 5.96
N THR A 110 7.91 -5.93 5.92
CA THR A 110 6.54 -6.08 6.41
C THR A 110 5.78 -7.16 5.63
N LEU A 111 5.82 -7.09 4.30
CA LEU A 111 5.11 -8.06 3.45
C LEU A 111 5.63 -9.49 3.69
N ASN A 112 6.92 -9.65 3.90
CA ASN A 112 7.51 -10.95 4.24
C ASN A 112 7.04 -11.44 5.61
N LYS A 113 6.96 -10.55 6.60
CA LYS A 113 6.47 -10.91 7.93
C LYS A 113 5.06 -11.48 7.87
N PHE A 114 4.21 -10.90 7.04
CA PHE A 114 2.83 -11.35 6.86
C PHE A 114 2.69 -12.45 5.82
N ARG A 115 3.81 -13.00 5.33
CA ARG A 115 3.87 -14.11 4.38
C ARG A 115 3.08 -13.86 3.10
N VAL A 116 3.10 -12.62 2.63
CA VAL A 116 2.48 -12.26 1.37
C VAL A 116 3.24 -12.95 0.23
N PRO A 117 2.55 -13.68 -0.67
CA PRO A 117 3.24 -14.36 -1.77
C PRO A 117 3.99 -13.39 -2.69
N PRO A 118 5.08 -13.84 -3.34
CA PRO A 118 5.89 -12.95 -4.19
C PRO A 118 5.11 -12.20 -5.26
N LYS A 119 4.13 -12.81 -5.86
CA LYS A 119 3.29 -12.17 -6.88
C LYS A 119 2.53 -10.98 -6.31
N GLU A 120 1.89 -11.16 -5.18
CA GLU A 120 1.13 -10.11 -4.51
C GLU A 120 2.05 -9.02 -3.98
N GLN A 121 3.24 -9.37 -3.50
CA GLN A 121 4.24 -8.37 -3.12
C GLN A 121 4.63 -7.49 -4.30
N GLN A 122 4.88 -8.09 -5.46
CA GLN A 122 5.23 -7.36 -6.67
C GLN A 122 4.10 -6.43 -7.09
N GLU A 123 2.87 -6.92 -7.08
CA GLU A 123 1.71 -6.09 -7.43
C GLU A 123 1.53 -4.94 -6.43
N PHE A 124 1.75 -5.19 -5.14
CA PHE A 124 1.70 -4.16 -4.11
C PHE A 124 2.72 -3.06 -4.39
N LEU A 125 3.96 -3.44 -4.65
CA LEU A 125 5.03 -2.48 -4.95
C LEU A 125 4.76 -1.72 -6.24
N GLN A 126 4.19 -2.37 -7.24
CA GLN A 126 3.78 -1.70 -8.49
C GLN A 126 2.66 -0.69 -8.26
N ALA A 127 1.76 -0.96 -7.33
CA ALA A 127 0.67 -0.04 -7.00
C ALA A 127 1.19 1.26 -6.36
N VAL A 128 2.29 1.19 -5.61
CA VAL A 128 2.86 2.37 -4.96
C VAL A 128 4.00 3.03 -5.76
N ALA A 129 4.58 2.33 -6.72
CA ALA A 129 5.73 2.82 -7.50
C ALA A 129 5.50 4.19 -8.16
N PRO A 130 4.32 4.50 -8.73
CA PRO A 130 4.07 5.81 -9.32
C PRO A 130 4.18 6.98 -8.35
N LEU A 131 4.05 6.73 -7.05
CA LEU A 131 4.15 7.77 -6.03
C LEU A 131 5.56 8.31 -5.89
N LYS A 132 6.56 7.57 -6.33
CA LYS A 132 7.94 8.02 -6.25
C LYS A 132 8.12 9.38 -6.91
N SER A 133 7.54 9.57 -8.09
CA SER A 133 7.69 10.82 -8.85
C SER A 133 7.08 12.04 -8.17
N VAL A 134 6.10 11.85 -7.30
CA VAL A 134 5.43 12.95 -6.59
C VAL A 134 5.93 13.13 -5.17
N ILE A 135 6.58 12.12 -4.60
CA ILE A 135 7.09 12.14 -3.23
C ILE A 135 8.56 12.53 -3.16
N VAL A 136 9.39 12.01 -4.05
CA VAL A 136 10.83 12.26 -4.04
C VAL A 136 11.12 13.65 -4.59
N GLU A 137 11.83 14.45 -3.80
CA GLU A 137 12.24 15.80 -4.16
C GLU A 137 13.73 15.90 -4.45
N LYS A 138 14.54 14.97 -3.90
CA LYS A 138 16.00 14.97 -4.08
C LYS A 138 16.45 13.70 -4.75
N LYS A 139 17.05 13.83 -5.89
CA LYS A 139 17.61 12.69 -6.61
C LYS A 139 19.04 12.38 -6.20
#